data_f83bf990b499bcccee93445334a4d15c
#
_entry.id   f83bf990b499bcccee93445334a4d15c
#
_cell.length_a   1.000
_cell.length_b   1.000
_cell.length_c   1.000
_cell.angle_alpha   90.00
_cell.angle_beta   90.00
_cell.angle_gamma   90.00
#
_symmetry.space_group_name_H-M   'P 1'
#
loop_
_entity.id
_entity.type
_entity.pdbx_description
1 polymer ?
#
loop_
_entity_poly.entity_id
_entity_poly.type
_entity_poly.pdbx_seq_one_letter_code
_entity_poly.pdbx_strand_id
1 'polypeptide(L)'
;MDYFEKFWLLVRKYLFSILLIIAGITFLIVGMSKGGSQANLAQSSNFTFAAIILLFLGAISLYFIMEKKIGKAITLISSLIFLLGAVIFIYLNISTVQNTVIQLRKIEESENLAKQGLSDIQKLQDAYERKKRKLATSFEELTTFAKSDSIKVLDKAIGDIPSRRMTVAEGRQLGYKYPKAVISEEEAIKLGLITRIYKMVPVADYTFSKEKDDKRLYDFELDKLNQMRQLDNTTKDFTVKAVAADSAFNVLFQAIPPYGPQDPANIKDTFQIGSLIEVNTKSNWK
;
A
#
# COMPACT_ATOMS: atom_id res chain seq x y z
N MET A 1 48.76 -5.61 44.15
CA MET A 1 47.81 -5.86 43.05
C MET A 1 46.55 -5.09 43.38
N ASP A 2 46.28 -4.02 42.61
CA ASP A 2 45.16 -3.11 42.86
C ASP A 2 43.80 -3.82 42.70
N TYR A 3 42.80 -3.38 43.47
CA TYR A 3 41.41 -3.87 43.37
C TYR A 3 40.90 -3.82 41.94
N PHE A 4 41.34 -2.84 41.18
CA PHE A 4 40.99 -2.66 39.78
C PHE A 4 41.55 -3.76 38.86
N GLU A 5 42.82 -4.17 39.08
CA GLU A 5 43.41 -5.28 38.31
C GLU A 5 42.70 -6.61 38.59
N LYS A 6 42.37 -6.89 39.86
CA LYS A 6 41.58 -8.09 40.21
C LYS A 6 40.20 -8.08 39.63
N PHE A 7 39.51 -6.93 39.66
CA PHE A 7 38.21 -6.76 39.04
C PHE A 7 38.27 -6.95 37.53
N TRP A 8 39.27 -6.34 36.86
CA TRP A 8 39.46 -6.45 35.41
C TRP A 8 39.77 -7.89 34.97
N LEU A 9 40.57 -8.62 35.73
CA LEU A 9 40.83 -10.04 35.48
C LEU A 9 39.57 -10.90 35.64
N LEU A 10 38.73 -10.61 36.63
CA LEU A 10 37.45 -11.26 36.81
C LEU A 10 36.49 -10.96 35.65
N VAL A 11 36.34 -9.70 35.29
CA VAL A 11 35.49 -9.26 34.16
C VAL A 11 35.96 -9.96 32.88
N ARG A 12 37.25 -9.89 32.56
CA ARG A 12 37.79 -10.53 31.35
C ARG A 12 37.54 -12.03 31.32
N LYS A 13 37.58 -12.68 32.49
CA LYS A 13 37.39 -14.12 32.63
C LYS A 13 35.95 -14.58 32.39
N TYR A 14 34.96 -13.81 32.89
CA TYR A 14 33.56 -14.20 32.85
C TYR A 14 32.73 -13.43 31.80
N LEU A 15 33.27 -12.32 31.27
CA LEU A 15 32.59 -11.41 30.39
C LEU A 15 31.89 -12.12 29.21
N PHE A 16 32.63 -13.04 28.58
CA PHE A 16 32.12 -13.74 27.41
C PHE A 16 30.88 -14.61 27.73
N SER A 17 30.96 -15.38 28.83
CA SER A 17 29.86 -16.24 29.26
C SER A 17 28.61 -15.43 29.68
N ILE A 18 28.84 -14.30 30.36
CA ILE A 18 27.81 -13.39 30.80
C ILE A 18 27.11 -12.75 29.58
N LEU A 19 27.88 -12.30 28.58
CA LEU A 19 27.32 -11.73 27.34
C LEU A 19 26.49 -12.75 26.59
N LEU A 20 26.91 -14.01 26.51
CA LEU A 20 26.12 -15.07 25.88
C LEU A 20 24.79 -15.31 26.60
N ILE A 21 24.79 -15.32 27.92
CA ILE A 21 23.57 -15.50 28.72
C ILE A 21 22.66 -14.31 28.54
N ILE A 22 23.16 -13.07 28.59
CA ILE A 22 22.38 -11.86 28.36
C ILE A 22 21.77 -11.88 26.95
N ALA A 23 22.57 -12.20 25.94
CA ALA A 23 22.09 -12.33 24.57
C ALA A 23 20.97 -13.40 24.46
N GLY A 24 21.18 -14.58 25.06
CA GLY A 24 20.20 -15.65 25.08
C GLY A 24 18.87 -15.23 25.75
N ILE A 25 18.93 -14.55 26.88
CA ILE A 25 17.76 -14.00 27.57
C ILE A 25 17.06 -12.96 26.69
N THR A 26 17.80 -12.04 26.07
CA THR A 26 17.24 -11.03 25.17
C THR A 26 16.51 -11.67 24.00
N PHE A 27 17.12 -12.66 23.32
CA PHE A 27 16.47 -13.38 22.23
C PHE A 27 15.25 -14.18 22.69
N LEU A 28 15.26 -14.71 23.89
CA LEU A 28 14.12 -15.43 24.45
C LEU A 28 12.94 -14.48 24.72
N ILE A 29 13.20 -13.31 25.31
CA ILE A 29 12.21 -12.27 25.53
C ILE A 29 11.62 -11.79 24.20
N VAL A 30 12.47 -11.49 23.21
CA VAL A 30 12.05 -11.08 21.88
C VAL A 30 11.25 -12.20 21.20
N GLY A 31 11.68 -13.46 21.30
CA GLY A 31 11.00 -14.62 20.73
C GLY A 31 9.64 -14.93 21.38
N MET A 32 9.45 -14.58 22.65
CA MET A 32 8.19 -14.76 23.38
C MET A 32 7.27 -13.54 23.30
N SER A 33 7.78 -12.37 22.95
CA SER A 33 6.98 -11.16 22.77
C SER A 33 6.10 -11.38 21.55
N LYS A 34 4.77 -11.42 21.74
CA LYS A 34 3.81 -11.39 20.63
C LYS A 34 4.02 -10.07 19.92
N GLY A 35 4.58 -10.11 18.72
CA GLY A 35 4.75 -8.93 17.89
C GLY A 35 3.44 -8.16 17.81
N GLY A 36 3.50 -6.85 18.00
CA GLY A 36 2.33 -5.97 17.94
C GLY A 36 1.61 -6.13 16.61
N SER A 37 0.37 -5.72 16.56
CA SER A 37 -0.71 -5.98 15.61
C SER A 37 -0.44 -5.81 14.10
N GLN A 38 0.79 -5.60 13.67
CA GLN A 38 1.18 -5.60 12.26
C GLN A 38 1.86 -6.90 11.80
N ALA A 39 2.10 -7.86 12.67
CA ALA A 39 2.82 -9.06 12.32
C ALA A 39 2.07 -10.33 12.74
N ASN A 40 1.14 -10.74 11.91
CA ASN A 40 0.91 -12.18 11.71
C ASN A 40 2.11 -12.86 11.01
N LEU A 41 3.25 -12.22 10.96
CA LEU A 41 4.56 -12.81 10.73
C LEU A 41 4.87 -13.59 12.00
N ALA A 42 4.52 -14.88 11.99
CA ALA A 42 4.93 -15.82 13.03
C ALA A 42 6.42 -15.60 13.24
N GLN A 43 6.79 -15.04 14.40
CA GLN A 43 8.18 -14.80 14.76
C GLN A 43 8.83 -16.17 14.67
N SER A 44 9.80 -16.32 13.78
CA SER A 44 10.36 -17.61 13.40
C SER A 44 10.77 -18.34 14.67
N SER A 45 10.33 -19.60 14.84
CA SER A 45 10.78 -20.49 15.90
C SER A 45 12.31 -20.53 16.04
N ASN A 46 13.03 -20.10 15.01
CA ASN A 46 14.48 -19.95 14.98
C ASN A 46 15.02 -19.00 16.06
N PHE A 47 14.28 -17.95 16.45
CA PHE A 47 14.68 -17.07 17.56
C PHE A 47 14.68 -17.79 18.90
N THR A 48 13.67 -18.60 19.16
CA THR A 48 13.58 -19.38 20.39
C THR A 48 14.66 -20.47 20.42
N PHE A 49 14.92 -21.14 19.30
CA PHE A 49 16.03 -22.09 19.19
C PHE A 49 17.39 -21.42 19.40
N ALA A 50 17.63 -20.28 18.78
CA ALA A 50 18.86 -19.52 18.98
C ALA A 50 19.06 -19.10 20.43
N ALA A 51 18.00 -18.65 21.11
CA ALA A 51 18.02 -18.29 22.53
C ALA A 51 18.42 -19.48 23.41
N ILE A 52 17.82 -20.64 23.19
CA ILE A 52 18.14 -21.88 23.95
C ILE A 52 19.58 -22.28 23.74
N ILE A 53 20.07 -22.27 22.50
CA ILE A 53 21.49 -22.61 22.19
C ILE A 53 22.45 -21.63 22.89
N LEU A 54 22.18 -20.32 22.84
CA LEU A 54 23.03 -19.31 23.49
C LEU A 54 23.06 -19.47 25.01
N LEU A 55 21.92 -19.73 25.63
CA LEU A 55 21.84 -19.97 27.07
C LEU A 55 22.62 -21.22 27.47
N PHE A 56 22.48 -22.31 26.71
CA PHE A 56 23.19 -23.56 26.97
C PHE A 56 24.70 -23.40 26.81
N LEU A 57 25.13 -22.73 25.74
CA LEU A 57 26.55 -22.44 25.53
C LEU A 57 27.12 -21.51 26.60
N GLY A 58 26.36 -20.50 27.03
CA GLY A 58 26.75 -19.60 28.13
C GLY A 58 26.89 -20.36 29.45
N ALA A 59 25.98 -21.26 29.78
CA ALA A 59 26.02 -22.09 30.98
C ALA A 59 27.25 -23.05 30.98
N ILE A 60 27.47 -23.75 29.86
CA ILE A 60 28.64 -24.65 29.70
C ILE A 60 29.93 -23.87 29.82
N SER A 61 30.04 -22.70 29.19
CA SER A 61 31.21 -21.85 29.28
C SER A 61 31.50 -21.42 30.73
N LEU A 62 30.46 -21.03 31.49
CA LEU A 62 30.56 -20.71 32.91
C LEU A 62 31.05 -21.90 33.74
N TYR A 63 30.47 -23.08 33.54
CA TYR A 63 30.83 -24.30 34.24
C TYR A 63 32.32 -24.62 34.05
N PHE A 64 32.81 -24.62 32.83
CA PHE A 64 34.22 -24.87 32.53
C PHE A 64 35.19 -23.85 33.16
N ILE A 65 34.78 -22.57 33.21
CA ILE A 65 35.58 -21.51 33.84
C ILE A 65 35.68 -21.71 35.37
N MET A 66 34.57 -22.13 35.98
CA MET A 66 34.49 -22.34 37.44
C MET A 66 35.36 -23.53 37.91
N GLU A 67 35.35 -24.63 37.16
CA GLU A 67 36.06 -25.85 37.57
C GLU A 67 37.58 -25.84 37.42
N LYS A 68 38.19 -24.76 36.86
CA LYS A 68 39.63 -24.61 36.62
C LYS A 68 40.30 -25.77 35.87
N LYS A 69 39.52 -26.70 35.28
CA LYS A 69 40.02 -27.91 34.61
C LYS A 69 40.30 -27.72 33.12
N ILE A 70 40.43 -26.48 32.66
CA ILE A 70 40.54 -26.21 31.24
C ILE A 70 42.00 -26.37 30.79
N GLY A 71 42.34 -27.52 30.25
CA GLY A 71 43.53 -27.70 29.46
C GLY A 71 43.47 -26.92 28.13
N LYS A 72 44.64 -26.54 27.57
CA LYS A 72 44.72 -25.79 26.30
C LYS A 72 43.92 -26.42 25.17
N ALA A 73 43.82 -27.76 25.11
CA ALA A 73 43.07 -28.47 24.12
C ALA A 73 41.56 -28.23 24.23
N ILE A 74 41.01 -28.23 25.44
CA ILE A 74 39.59 -27.98 25.68
C ILE A 74 39.20 -26.55 25.32
N THR A 75 40.08 -25.57 25.62
CA THR A 75 39.87 -24.17 25.23
C THR A 75 39.81 -24.01 23.70
N LEU A 76 40.68 -24.73 22.98
CA LEU A 76 40.77 -24.66 21.53
C LEU A 76 39.50 -25.31 20.88
N ILE A 77 39.08 -26.46 21.39
CA ILE A 77 37.85 -27.15 20.92
C ILE A 77 36.63 -26.30 21.21
N SER A 78 36.49 -25.72 22.38
CA SER A 78 35.35 -24.86 22.72
C SER A 78 35.30 -23.61 21.85
N SER A 79 36.48 -22.97 21.61
CA SER A 79 36.52 -21.79 20.72
C SER A 79 36.11 -22.12 19.26
N LEU A 80 36.48 -23.31 18.77
CA LEU A 80 36.08 -23.76 17.44
C LEU A 80 34.57 -24.01 17.35
N ILE A 81 33.97 -24.62 18.37
CA ILE A 81 32.52 -24.84 18.46
C ILE A 81 31.78 -23.50 18.48
N PHE A 82 32.29 -22.53 19.25
CA PHE A 82 31.72 -21.19 19.30
C PHE A 82 31.79 -20.46 17.96
N LEU A 83 32.92 -20.56 17.26
CA LEU A 83 33.11 -19.97 15.94
C LEU A 83 32.12 -20.57 14.94
N LEU A 84 31.97 -21.90 14.94
CA LEU A 84 31.02 -22.60 14.10
C LEU A 84 29.59 -22.19 14.43
N GLY A 85 29.23 -22.12 15.71
CA GLY A 85 27.93 -21.64 16.17
C GLY A 85 27.65 -20.20 15.74
N ALA A 86 28.63 -19.30 15.83
CA ALA A 86 28.51 -17.93 15.39
C ALA A 86 28.24 -17.81 13.87
N VAL A 87 28.97 -18.60 13.06
CA VAL A 87 28.78 -18.63 11.60
C VAL A 87 27.39 -19.12 11.25
N ILE A 88 26.92 -20.22 11.87
CA ILE A 88 25.56 -20.73 11.67
C ILE A 88 24.52 -19.69 12.07
N PHE A 89 24.73 -19.02 13.21
CA PHE A 89 23.83 -17.99 13.70
C PHE A 89 23.73 -16.79 12.75
N ILE A 90 24.87 -16.31 12.24
CA ILE A 90 24.91 -15.23 11.24
C ILE A 90 24.16 -15.65 9.98
N TYR A 91 24.40 -16.86 9.48
CA TYR A 91 23.72 -17.38 8.30
C TYR A 91 22.19 -17.44 8.50
N LEU A 92 21.72 -17.98 9.64
CA LEU A 92 20.29 -18.06 9.94
C LEU A 92 19.65 -16.68 10.07
N ASN A 93 20.32 -15.71 10.68
CA ASN A 93 19.82 -14.34 10.79
C ASN A 93 19.71 -13.68 9.42
N ILE A 94 20.74 -13.75 8.58
CA ILE A 94 20.72 -13.19 7.22
C ILE A 94 19.58 -13.82 6.41
N SER A 95 19.43 -15.13 6.44
CA SER A 95 18.37 -15.86 5.73
C SER A 95 16.98 -15.44 6.22
N THR A 96 16.79 -15.32 7.53
CA THR A 96 15.49 -14.90 8.11
C THR A 96 15.15 -13.47 7.71
N VAL A 97 16.12 -12.55 7.79
CA VAL A 97 15.91 -11.14 7.39
C VAL A 97 15.59 -11.05 5.89
N GLN A 98 16.33 -11.75 5.04
CA GLN A 98 16.08 -11.76 3.59
C GLN A 98 14.68 -12.28 3.26
N ASN A 99 14.27 -13.39 3.86
CA ASN A 99 12.93 -13.95 3.66
C ASN A 99 11.83 -12.98 4.12
N THR A 100 12.03 -12.32 5.25
CA THR A 100 11.07 -11.32 5.74
C THR A 100 10.97 -10.12 4.79
N VAL A 101 12.10 -9.61 4.32
CA VAL A 101 12.13 -8.49 3.34
C VAL A 101 11.43 -8.87 2.04
N ILE A 102 11.67 -10.10 1.53
CA ILE A 102 11.01 -10.61 0.32
C ILE A 102 9.50 -10.71 0.53
N GLN A 103 9.05 -11.22 1.70
CA GLN A 103 7.62 -11.30 2.01
C GLN A 103 6.97 -9.92 2.11
N LEU A 104 7.60 -8.97 2.82
CA LEU A 104 7.09 -7.60 2.92
C LEU A 104 6.97 -6.93 1.55
N ARG A 105 7.98 -7.13 0.68
CA ARG A 105 7.93 -6.61 -0.70
C ARG A 105 6.76 -7.21 -1.49
N LYS A 106 6.53 -8.53 -1.38
CA LYS A 106 5.38 -9.18 -2.03
C LYS A 106 4.05 -8.64 -1.53
N ILE A 107 3.93 -8.37 -0.22
CA ILE A 107 2.73 -7.76 0.36
C ILE A 107 2.52 -6.38 -0.25
N GLU A 108 3.53 -5.52 -0.22
CA GLU A 108 3.47 -4.15 -0.76
C GLU A 108 3.13 -4.12 -2.26
N GLU A 109 3.80 -4.95 -3.06
CA GLU A 109 3.52 -5.06 -4.49
C GLU A 109 2.09 -5.54 -4.76
N SER A 110 1.62 -6.55 -4.03
CA SER A 110 0.25 -7.06 -4.12
C SER A 110 -0.80 -6.00 -3.74
N GLU A 111 -0.54 -5.24 -2.67
CA GLU A 111 -1.39 -4.12 -2.27
C GLU A 111 -1.44 -3.03 -3.34
N ASN A 112 -0.30 -2.69 -3.92
CA ASN A 112 -0.22 -1.66 -4.96
C ASN A 112 -0.97 -2.07 -6.23
N LEU A 113 -0.92 -3.36 -6.63
CA LEU A 113 -1.71 -3.89 -7.74
C LEU A 113 -3.22 -3.79 -7.45
N ALA A 114 -3.65 -4.15 -6.24
CA ALA A 114 -5.04 -4.07 -5.82
C ALA A 114 -5.54 -2.61 -5.78
N LYS A 115 -4.74 -1.70 -5.22
CA LYS A 115 -5.04 -0.26 -5.15
C LYS A 115 -5.15 0.36 -6.53
N GLN A 116 -4.28 -0.02 -7.47
CA GLN A 116 -4.37 0.46 -8.85
C GLN A 116 -5.68 0.01 -9.52
N GLY A 117 -6.02 -1.27 -9.43
CA GLY A 117 -7.26 -1.78 -10.02
C GLY A 117 -8.51 -1.12 -9.43
N LEU A 118 -8.55 -0.95 -8.12
CA LEU A 118 -9.65 -0.20 -7.47
C LEU A 118 -9.66 1.27 -7.87
N SER A 119 -8.49 1.92 -8.02
CA SER A 119 -8.41 3.30 -8.50
C SER A 119 -8.95 3.45 -9.93
N ASP A 120 -8.75 2.44 -10.77
CA ASP A 120 -9.32 2.42 -12.12
C ASP A 120 -10.85 2.32 -12.08
N ILE A 121 -11.38 1.45 -11.22
CA ILE A 121 -12.82 1.36 -10.96
C ILE A 121 -13.37 2.69 -10.45
N GLN A 122 -12.66 3.35 -9.51
CA GLN A 122 -13.06 4.65 -8.97
C GLN A 122 -13.16 5.72 -10.07
N LYS A 123 -12.15 5.80 -10.93
CA LYS A 123 -12.13 6.77 -12.04
C LYS A 123 -13.32 6.58 -12.98
N LEU A 124 -13.67 5.32 -13.30
CA LEU A 124 -14.84 5.00 -14.12
C LEU A 124 -16.16 5.30 -13.40
N GLN A 125 -16.23 4.99 -12.11
CA GLN A 125 -17.40 5.26 -11.28
C GLN A 125 -17.69 6.77 -11.19
N ASP A 126 -16.63 7.58 -10.98
CA ASP A 126 -16.73 9.04 -10.97
C ASP A 126 -17.19 9.59 -12.33
N ALA A 127 -16.69 9.03 -13.43
CA ALA A 127 -17.13 9.42 -14.78
C ALA A 127 -18.60 9.02 -15.03
N TYR A 128 -19.00 7.85 -14.58
CA TYR A 128 -20.37 7.35 -14.67
C TYR A 128 -21.33 8.23 -13.85
N GLU A 129 -21.00 8.53 -12.59
CA GLU A 129 -21.79 9.39 -11.72
C GLU A 129 -21.99 10.78 -12.32
N ARG A 130 -20.93 11.40 -12.84
CA ARG A 130 -21.02 12.72 -13.50
C ARG A 130 -21.98 12.73 -14.67
N LYS A 131 -22.04 11.64 -15.43
CA LYS A 131 -22.88 11.56 -16.64
C LYS A 131 -24.29 11.06 -16.37
N LYS A 132 -24.43 10.02 -15.54
CA LYS A 132 -25.71 9.34 -15.29
C LYS A 132 -26.41 9.82 -14.01
N ARG A 133 -25.73 10.61 -13.17
CA ARG A 133 -26.21 11.11 -11.86
C ARG A 133 -26.60 10.01 -10.88
N LYS A 134 -26.00 8.83 -11.03
CA LYS A 134 -26.12 7.67 -10.15
C LYS A 134 -24.83 6.86 -10.20
N LEU A 135 -24.62 6.00 -9.21
CA LEU A 135 -23.50 5.05 -9.21
C LEU A 135 -23.88 3.80 -10.03
N ALA A 136 -22.88 3.21 -10.71
CA ALA A 136 -23.05 1.92 -11.36
C ALA A 136 -23.03 0.81 -10.31
N THR A 137 -23.91 -0.16 -10.44
CA THR A 137 -24.13 -1.24 -9.46
C THR A 137 -23.38 -2.53 -9.79
N SER A 138 -22.80 -2.61 -11.00
CA SER A 138 -22.08 -3.78 -11.46
C SER A 138 -20.89 -3.41 -12.35
N PHE A 139 -19.94 -4.34 -12.50
CA PHE A 139 -18.84 -4.21 -13.44
C PHE A 139 -19.30 -4.17 -14.89
N GLU A 140 -20.35 -4.90 -15.24
CA GLU A 140 -20.93 -4.93 -16.58
C GLU A 140 -21.47 -3.55 -16.97
N GLU A 141 -22.13 -2.86 -16.04
CA GLU A 141 -22.65 -1.51 -16.25
C GLU A 141 -21.50 -0.52 -16.50
N LEU A 142 -20.42 -0.60 -15.72
CA LEU A 142 -19.22 0.21 -15.92
C LEU A 142 -18.51 -0.09 -17.24
N THR A 143 -18.35 -1.36 -17.57
CA THR A 143 -17.70 -1.78 -18.82
C THR A 143 -18.50 -1.33 -20.05
N THR A 144 -19.80 -1.51 -20.01
CA THR A 144 -20.70 -1.06 -21.09
C THR A 144 -20.62 0.46 -21.25
N PHE A 145 -20.66 1.19 -20.14
CA PHE A 145 -20.51 2.65 -20.15
C PHE A 145 -19.17 3.08 -20.74
N ALA A 146 -18.07 2.45 -20.33
CA ALA A 146 -16.75 2.79 -20.83
C ALA A 146 -16.58 2.51 -22.33
N LYS A 147 -17.25 1.48 -22.88
CA LYS A 147 -17.21 1.11 -24.30
C LYS A 147 -18.12 1.97 -25.16
N SER A 148 -19.34 2.25 -24.68
CA SER A 148 -20.39 2.83 -25.53
C SER A 148 -20.52 4.34 -25.37
N ASP A 149 -20.09 4.89 -24.25
CA ASP A 149 -20.28 6.30 -23.93
C ASP A 149 -19.03 7.15 -24.23
N SER A 150 -19.24 8.44 -24.44
CA SER A 150 -18.18 9.41 -24.71
C SER A 150 -18.33 10.66 -23.86
N ILE A 151 -17.24 11.33 -23.60
CA ILE A 151 -17.16 12.57 -22.82
C ILE A 151 -16.83 13.72 -23.76
N LYS A 152 -17.52 14.84 -23.55
CA LYS A 152 -17.26 16.08 -24.26
C LYS A 152 -16.02 16.76 -23.68
N VAL A 153 -14.92 16.78 -24.44
CA VAL A 153 -13.65 17.36 -24.04
C VAL A 153 -13.38 18.60 -24.87
N LEU A 154 -12.86 19.64 -24.24
CA LEU A 154 -12.43 20.85 -24.95
C LEU A 154 -11.22 20.49 -25.82
N ASP A 155 -11.38 20.58 -27.14
CA ASP A 155 -10.31 20.32 -28.10
C ASP A 155 -9.51 21.58 -28.38
N LYS A 156 -10.21 22.70 -28.63
CA LYS A 156 -9.57 23.98 -28.95
C LYS A 156 -10.30 25.13 -28.30
N ALA A 157 -9.54 26.02 -27.68
CA ALA A 157 -9.99 27.30 -27.16
C ALA A 157 -9.40 28.42 -28.02
N ILE A 158 -10.25 29.26 -28.56
CA ILE A 158 -9.82 30.45 -29.35
C ILE A 158 -10.37 31.68 -28.63
N GLY A 159 -9.47 32.62 -28.32
CA GLY A 159 -9.77 33.81 -27.56
C GLY A 159 -9.88 33.61 -26.06
N ASP A 160 -9.64 34.67 -25.31
CA ASP A 160 -9.74 34.72 -23.84
C ASP A 160 -11.03 35.44 -23.42
N ILE A 161 -11.56 35.08 -22.28
CA ILE A 161 -12.72 35.75 -21.68
C ILE A 161 -12.30 37.21 -21.38
N PRO A 162 -12.99 38.22 -21.96
CA PRO A 162 -12.60 39.59 -21.73
C PRO A 162 -12.72 39.99 -20.27
N SER A 163 -11.63 40.50 -19.68
CA SER A 163 -11.58 41.01 -18.29
C SER A 163 -12.16 42.43 -18.14
N ARG A 164 -13.02 42.84 -19.06
CA ARG A 164 -13.69 44.14 -19.08
C ARG A 164 -15.21 44.02 -18.76
N ARG A 165 -15.83 45.16 -18.44
CA ARG A 165 -17.27 45.22 -18.33
C ARG A 165 -17.93 44.97 -19.68
N MET A 166 -19.12 44.38 -19.65
CA MET A 166 -19.99 44.25 -20.78
C MET A 166 -20.42 45.62 -21.31
N THR A 167 -20.39 45.82 -22.60
CA THR A 167 -20.92 47.03 -23.21
C THR A 167 -22.42 47.04 -23.25
N VAL A 168 -23.07 48.20 -23.42
CA VAL A 168 -24.54 48.31 -23.54
C VAL A 168 -25.06 47.56 -24.74
N ALA A 169 -24.32 47.57 -25.87
CA ALA A 169 -24.67 46.84 -27.09
C ALA A 169 -24.67 45.32 -26.85
N GLU A 170 -23.61 44.81 -26.22
CA GLU A 170 -23.48 43.37 -25.85
C GLU A 170 -24.59 42.95 -24.88
N GLY A 171 -24.89 43.80 -23.89
CA GLY A 171 -26.00 43.54 -22.98
C GLY A 171 -27.33 43.44 -23.66
N ARG A 172 -27.61 44.35 -24.60
CA ARG A 172 -28.84 44.30 -25.43
C ARG A 172 -28.90 43.04 -26.30
N GLN A 173 -27.80 42.64 -26.90
CA GLN A 173 -27.72 41.42 -27.71
C GLN A 173 -28.07 40.18 -26.93
N LEU A 174 -27.70 40.13 -25.62
CA LEU A 174 -28.00 39.05 -24.69
C LEU A 174 -29.35 39.21 -23.97
N GLY A 175 -30.10 40.27 -24.24
CA GLY A 175 -31.40 40.52 -23.62
C GLY A 175 -31.34 41.10 -22.21
N TYR A 176 -30.23 41.66 -21.80
CA TYR A 176 -30.09 42.30 -20.49
C TYR A 176 -30.55 43.75 -20.52
N LYS A 177 -31.29 44.16 -19.51
CA LYS A 177 -31.72 45.55 -19.31
C LYS A 177 -30.53 46.46 -18.95
N TYR A 178 -29.54 45.89 -18.19
CA TYR A 178 -28.32 46.59 -17.79
C TYR A 178 -27.10 45.73 -18.08
N PRO A 179 -25.97 46.28 -18.54
CA PRO A 179 -24.77 45.54 -18.81
C PRO A 179 -24.16 45.04 -17.49
N LYS A 180 -23.66 43.79 -17.50
CA LYS A 180 -23.01 43.17 -16.36
C LYS A 180 -21.58 43.69 -16.16
N ALA A 181 -21.09 43.62 -14.89
CA ALA A 181 -19.71 43.99 -14.56
C ALA A 181 -18.68 42.99 -15.10
N VAL A 182 -19.06 41.74 -15.25
CA VAL A 182 -18.20 40.64 -15.71
C VAL A 182 -18.93 39.86 -16.80
N ILE A 183 -18.23 39.48 -17.84
CA ILE A 183 -18.75 38.63 -18.94
C ILE A 183 -18.41 37.18 -18.56
N SER A 184 -19.44 36.32 -18.48
CA SER A 184 -19.22 34.89 -18.26
C SER A 184 -18.73 34.19 -19.53
N GLU A 185 -18.18 32.99 -19.42
CA GLU A 185 -17.74 32.21 -20.58
C GLU A 185 -18.90 31.94 -21.56
N GLU A 186 -20.08 31.60 -21.05
CA GLU A 186 -21.26 31.35 -21.86
C GLU A 186 -21.69 32.60 -22.62
N GLU A 187 -21.64 33.76 -21.99
CA GLU A 187 -21.97 35.05 -22.60
C GLU A 187 -20.93 35.44 -23.66
N ALA A 188 -19.64 35.20 -23.38
CA ALA A 188 -18.57 35.47 -24.34
C ALA A 188 -18.69 34.59 -25.59
N ILE A 189 -19.12 33.33 -25.45
CA ILE A 189 -19.41 32.44 -26.58
C ILE A 189 -20.59 32.96 -27.39
N LYS A 190 -21.70 33.34 -26.73
CA LYS A 190 -22.92 33.87 -27.40
C LYS A 190 -22.64 35.20 -28.14
N LEU A 191 -21.72 35.97 -27.63
CA LEU A 191 -21.28 37.23 -28.27
C LEU A 191 -20.21 37.02 -29.36
N GLY A 192 -19.75 35.78 -29.58
CA GLY A 192 -18.72 35.49 -30.58
C GLY A 192 -17.31 35.98 -30.19
N LEU A 193 -17.10 36.39 -28.93
CA LEU A 193 -15.82 36.90 -28.44
C LEU A 193 -14.81 35.79 -28.25
N ILE A 194 -15.30 34.60 -27.96
CA ILE A 194 -14.47 33.38 -27.77
C ILE A 194 -15.16 32.22 -28.51
N THR A 195 -14.32 31.26 -28.94
CA THR A 195 -14.79 30.01 -29.52
C THR A 195 -14.26 28.84 -28.75
N ARG A 196 -15.12 27.89 -28.42
CA ARG A 196 -14.77 26.63 -27.75
C ARG A 196 -15.19 25.47 -28.65
N ILE A 197 -14.20 24.76 -29.16
CA ILE A 197 -14.44 23.59 -30.01
C ILE A 197 -14.28 22.36 -29.10
N TYR A 198 -15.28 21.51 -29.08
CA TYR A 198 -15.30 20.30 -28.29
C TYR A 198 -15.29 19.09 -29.21
N LYS A 199 -14.56 18.05 -28.77
CA LYS A 199 -14.62 16.72 -29.38
C LYS A 199 -15.24 15.70 -28.41
N MET A 200 -15.87 14.68 -28.97
CA MET A 200 -16.34 13.54 -28.22
C MET A 200 -15.21 12.51 -28.15
N VAL A 201 -14.81 12.15 -26.95
CA VAL A 201 -13.77 11.17 -26.71
C VAL A 201 -14.39 9.99 -25.95
N PRO A 202 -14.13 8.73 -26.35
CA PRO A 202 -14.58 7.57 -25.59
C PRO A 202 -14.19 7.68 -24.12
N VAL A 203 -15.05 7.22 -23.22
CA VAL A 203 -14.82 7.32 -21.78
C VAL A 203 -13.52 6.63 -21.37
N ALA A 204 -13.25 5.45 -21.93
CA ALA A 204 -12.04 4.71 -21.65
C ALA A 204 -10.78 5.50 -22.03
N ASP A 205 -10.74 6.07 -23.23
CA ASP A 205 -9.60 6.84 -23.73
C ASP A 205 -9.39 8.12 -22.92
N TYR A 206 -10.47 8.80 -22.52
CA TYR A 206 -10.39 10.00 -21.69
C TYR A 206 -9.87 9.69 -20.27
N THR A 207 -10.35 8.61 -19.68
CA THR A 207 -10.07 8.26 -18.29
C THR A 207 -8.66 7.67 -18.13
N PHE A 208 -8.20 6.90 -19.12
CA PHE A 208 -6.95 6.14 -19.07
C PHE A 208 -5.91 6.54 -20.14
N SER A 209 -5.96 7.80 -20.61
CA SER A 209 -4.96 8.28 -21.58
C SER A 209 -3.55 8.15 -20.99
N LYS A 210 -2.62 7.66 -21.79
CA LYS A 210 -1.20 7.46 -21.39
C LYS A 210 -0.54 8.74 -20.85
N GLU A 211 -0.96 9.90 -21.31
CA GLU A 211 -0.45 11.21 -20.85
C GLU A 211 -0.80 11.51 -19.37
N LYS A 212 -1.82 10.85 -18.82
CA LYS A 212 -2.28 11.08 -17.45
C LYS A 212 -1.71 10.11 -16.42
N ASP A 213 -1.14 8.99 -16.83
CA ASP A 213 -0.82 7.89 -15.92
C ASP A 213 0.52 7.19 -16.23
N ASP A 214 1.60 7.96 -16.36
CA ASP A 214 2.97 7.42 -16.61
C ASP A 214 3.50 6.48 -15.52
N LYS A 215 2.83 6.38 -14.38
CA LYS A 215 3.26 5.60 -13.21
C LYS A 215 2.45 4.33 -12.98
N ARG A 216 1.77 3.84 -14.01
CA ARG A 216 0.98 2.61 -13.86
C ARG A 216 1.87 1.39 -13.71
N LEU A 217 1.47 0.47 -12.82
CA LEU A 217 2.14 -0.81 -12.64
C LEU A 217 1.83 -1.80 -13.78
N TYR A 218 0.66 -1.63 -14.43
CA TYR A 218 0.24 -2.42 -15.59
C TYR A 218 -0.72 -1.60 -16.48
N ASP A 219 -0.81 -1.97 -17.74
CA ASP A 219 -1.72 -1.33 -18.70
C ASP A 219 -3.19 -1.61 -18.34
N PHE A 220 -4.03 -0.61 -18.57
CA PHE A 220 -5.47 -0.75 -18.36
C PHE A 220 -6.10 -1.65 -19.42
N GLU A 221 -6.82 -2.68 -18.97
CA GLU A 221 -7.57 -3.59 -19.80
C GLU A 221 -9.05 -3.57 -19.38
N LEU A 222 -9.90 -2.94 -20.20
CA LEU A 222 -11.32 -2.74 -19.88
C LEU A 222 -12.07 -4.07 -19.70
N ASP A 223 -11.72 -5.10 -20.46
CA ASP A 223 -12.36 -6.42 -20.39
C ASP A 223 -12.02 -7.20 -19.11
N LYS A 224 -11.00 -6.73 -18.37
CA LYS A 224 -10.56 -7.30 -17.09
C LYS A 224 -10.84 -6.38 -15.92
N LEU A 225 -11.76 -5.44 -16.04
CA LEU A 225 -12.08 -4.46 -15.01
C LEU A 225 -12.50 -5.11 -13.67
N ASN A 226 -13.15 -6.27 -13.74
CA ASN A 226 -13.57 -7.03 -12.56
C ASN A 226 -12.44 -7.86 -11.94
N GLN A 227 -11.25 -7.89 -12.54
CA GLN A 227 -10.15 -8.77 -12.14
C GLN A 227 -8.99 -7.98 -11.55
N MET A 228 -8.59 -8.34 -10.34
CA MET A 228 -7.36 -7.88 -9.71
C MET A 228 -6.18 -8.70 -10.21
N ARG A 229 -5.14 -8.05 -10.72
CA ARG A 229 -3.88 -8.72 -11.07
C ARG A 229 -3.12 -9.14 -9.82
N GLN A 230 -2.43 -10.27 -9.90
CA GLN A 230 -1.58 -10.81 -8.84
C GLN A 230 -0.12 -10.89 -9.31
N LEU A 231 0.80 -11.07 -8.36
CA LEU A 231 2.24 -11.13 -8.63
C LEU A 231 2.67 -12.31 -9.52
N ASP A 232 1.92 -13.39 -9.51
CA ASP A 232 2.14 -14.58 -10.33
C ASP A 232 1.46 -14.51 -11.71
N ASN A 233 1.01 -13.32 -12.12
CA ASN A 233 0.22 -13.06 -13.32
C ASN A 233 -1.15 -13.78 -13.37
N THR A 234 -1.59 -14.36 -12.27
CA THR A 234 -2.97 -14.83 -12.15
C THR A 234 -3.92 -13.66 -11.87
N THR A 235 -5.21 -13.88 -11.94
CA THR A 235 -6.23 -12.89 -11.63
C THR A 235 -7.16 -13.39 -10.55
N LYS A 236 -7.66 -12.48 -9.72
CA LYS A 236 -8.71 -12.71 -8.72
C LYS A 236 -9.78 -11.65 -8.91
N ASP A 237 -11.04 -12.02 -8.75
CA ASP A 237 -12.12 -11.07 -8.95
C ASP A 237 -12.20 -10.07 -7.79
N PHE A 238 -12.48 -8.82 -8.14
CA PHE A 238 -12.97 -7.84 -7.18
C PHE A 238 -14.39 -8.21 -6.76
N THR A 239 -14.76 -7.85 -5.56
CA THR A 239 -16.15 -8.00 -5.11
C THR A 239 -16.89 -6.66 -5.22
N VAL A 240 -18.13 -6.70 -5.64
CA VAL A 240 -19.03 -5.54 -5.65
C VAL A 240 -20.28 -5.86 -4.83
N LYS A 241 -20.69 -4.90 -4.01
CA LYS A 241 -21.93 -4.96 -3.24
C LYS A 241 -22.68 -3.67 -3.50
N ALA A 242 -24.00 -3.77 -3.75
CA ALA A 242 -24.88 -2.62 -3.92
C ALA A 242 -26.10 -2.77 -3.02
N VAL A 243 -26.46 -1.71 -2.33
CA VAL A 243 -27.64 -1.64 -1.44
C VAL A 243 -28.48 -0.46 -1.89
N ALA A 244 -29.77 -0.70 -2.08
CA ALA A 244 -30.73 0.35 -2.44
C ALA A 244 -30.87 1.35 -1.27
N ALA A 245 -30.82 2.64 -1.59
CA ALA A 245 -31.00 3.74 -0.66
C ALA A 245 -31.90 4.79 -1.34
N ASP A 246 -33.11 4.98 -0.85
CA ASP A 246 -34.13 5.93 -1.34
C ASP A 246 -34.20 6.05 -2.87
N SER A 247 -33.48 7.01 -3.44
CA SER A 247 -33.45 7.30 -4.88
C SER A 247 -32.18 6.86 -5.60
N ALA A 248 -31.23 6.20 -4.90
CA ALA A 248 -29.93 5.82 -5.42
C ALA A 248 -29.49 4.47 -4.88
N PHE A 249 -28.29 4.01 -5.29
CA PHE A 249 -27.64 2.84 -4.73
C PHE A 249 -26.38 3.27 -4.01
N ASN A 250 -26.16 2.71 -2.82
CA ASN A 250 -24.86 2.73 -2.16
C ASN A 250 -24.03 1.54 -2.70
N VAL A 251 -22.85 1.81 -3.22
CA VAL A 251 -22.06 0.79 -3.90
C VAL A 251 -20.68 0.69 -3.26
N LEU A 252 -20.23 -0.52 -3.03
CA LEU A 252 -18.93 -0.84 -2.43
C LEU A 252 -18.17 -1.83 -3.31
N PHE A 253 -17.00 -1.44 -3.77
CA PHE A 253 -16.03 -2.31 -4.42
C PHE A 253 -14.92 -2.68 -3.44
N GLN A 254 -14.55 -3.96 -3.40
CA GLN A 254 -13.57 -4.47 -2.45
C GLN A 254 -12.52 -5.33 -3.13
N ALA A 255 -11.30 -5.25 -2.62
CA ALA A 255 -10.17 -6.12 -2.95
C ALA A 255 -9.50 -6.66 -1.69
N ILE A 256 -9.23 -7.96 -1.68
CA ILE A 256 -8.43 -8.62 -0.64
C ILE A 256 -7.15 -9.11 -1.32
N PRO A 257 -5.99 -8.46 -1.09
CA PRO A 257 -4.73 -8.89 -1.65
C PRO A 257 -4.38 -10.31 -1.20
N PRO A 258 -3.78 -11.16 -2.05
CA PRO A 258 -3.46 -12.54 -1.71
C PRO A 258 -2.31 -12.66 -0.69
N TYR A 259 -1.48 -11.63 -0.58
CA TYR A 259 -0.38 -11.53 0.37
C TYR A 259 -0.71 -10.48 1.43
N GLY A 260 -0.59 -10.84 2.68
CA GLY A 260 -0.93 -9.97 3.81
C GLY A 260 -2.07 -10.54 4.66
N PRO A 261 -2.57 -9.75 5.61
CA PRO A 261 -3.71 -10.13 6.42
C PRO A 261 -4.93 -10.38 5.54
N GLN A 262 -5.57 -11.53 5.69
CA GLN A 262 -6.70 -11.97 4.85
C GLN A 262 -8.00 -12.13 5.64
N ASP A 263 -8.16 -11.39 6.74
CA ASP A 263 -9.41 -11.43 7.48
C ASP A 263 -10.45 -10.52 6.80
N PRO A 264 -11.44 -11.08 6.09
CA PRO A 264 -12.48 -10.29 5.41
C PRO A 264 -13.40 -9.56 6.40
N ALA A 265 -13.40 -9.95 7.68
CA ALA A 265 -14.13 -9.26 8.74
C ALA A 265 -13.36 -8.03 9.26
N ASN A 266 -12.05 -7.94 9.00
CA ASN A 266 -11.23 -6.82 9.40
C ASN A 266 -11.17 -5.78 8.25
N ILE A 267 -11.88 -4.69 8.42
CA ILE A 267 -11.93 -3.58 7.45
C ILE A 267 -10.53 -3.02 7.12
N LYS A 268 -9.56 -3.18 8.03
CA LYS A 268 -8.17 -2.71 7.81
C LYS A 268 -7.40 -3.55 6.80
N ASP A 269 -7.80 -4.79 6.59
CA ASP A 269 -7.11 -5.74 5.71
C ASP A 269 -7.72 -5.77 4.30
N THR A 270 -8.81 -5.02 4.09
CA THR A 270 -9.55 -4.96 2.83
C THR A 270 -9.46 -3.57 2.23
N PHE A 271 -9.03 -3.46 0.99
CA PHE A 271 -9.10 -2.20 0.23
C PHE A 271 -10.50 -2.02 -0.33
N GLN A 272 -11.04 -0.81 -0.20
CA GLN A 272 -12.43 -0.51 -0.53
C GLN A 272 -12.58 0.83 -1.22
N ILE A 273 -13.52 0.89 -2.16
CA ILE A 273 -14.01 2.13 -2.76
C ILE A 273 -15.53 2.18 -2.60
N GLY A 274 -16.02 3.35 -2.19
CA GLY A 274 -17.42 3.55 -1.93
C GLY A 274 -17.85 3.13 -0.52
N SER A 275 -19.13 3.12 -0.28
CA SER A 275 -19.75 2.80 1.02
C SER A 275 -21.12 2.16 0.80
N LEU A 276 -21.53 1.31 1.74
CA LEU A 276 -22.91 0.80 1.79
C LEU A 276 -23.84 1.68 2.62
N ILE A 277 -23.31 2.73 3.25
CA ILE A 277 -24.06 3.63 4.14
C ILE A 277 -24.30 4.98 3.44
N GLU A 278 -23.33 5.44 2.65
CA GLU A 278 -23.36 6.74 1.99
C GLU A 278 -23.06 6.62 0.51
N VAL A 279 -23.68 7.47 -0.30
CA VAL A 279 -23.37 7.59 -1.73
C VAL A 279 -22.04 8.32 -1.88
N ASN A 280 -20.97 7.58 -2.08
CA ASN A 280 -19.65 8.15 -2.36
C ASN A 280 -18.76 7.15 -3.11
N THR A 281 -17.64 7.65 -3.63
CA THR A 281 -16.61 6.87 -4.34
C THR A 281 -15.26 6.93 -3.62
N LYS A 282 -15.23 7.30 -2.34
CA LYS A 282 -13.98 7.45 -1.58
C LYS A 282 -13.33 6.11 -1.29
N SER A 283 -12.00 6.10 -1.32
CA SER A 283 -11.19 4.94 -0.93
C SER A 283 -10.86 4.97 0.56
N ASN A 284 -10.65 3.79 1.15
CA ASN A 284 -10.27 3.67 2.57
C ASN A 284 -8.75 3.75 2.82
N TRP A 285 -7.91 3.93 1.78
CA TRP A 285 -6.44 4.00 1.91
C TRP A 285 -5.84 5.38 1.59
N LYS A 286 -6.66 6.40 1.42
CA LYS A 286 -6.21 7.79 1.21
C LYS A 286 -6.17 8.56 2.51
#